data_85d218968f64cc3438ef3adef4ca2f1b
#
_entry.id   85d218968f64cc3438ef3adef4ca2f1b
#
_cell.length_a   1.000
_cell.length_b   1.000
_cell.length_c   1.000
_cell.angle_alpha   90.00
_cell.angle_beta   90.00
_cell.angle_gamma   90.00
#
_symmetry.space_group_name_H-M   'P 1'
#
loop_
_entity.id
_entity.type
_entity.pdbx_description
1 polymer ?
#
loop_
_entity_poly.entity_id
_entity_poly.type
_entity_poly.pdbx_seq_one_letter_code
_entity_poly.pdbx_strand_id
1 'polypeptide(L)'
;MSRKTVYYHDPLHDDFAPTNGRIRPKPIGADFPYEHPSPVWQALAFVVYRLVMTPFLFLYCKLVFGLRIENRKALRDLPGGCFLYGNHTNTLADAFIPTLLAFPRRASIVTAADTVSIPGLRNIVQMLGAVPLADTIDGTRQFLAALHRRLERRQAVMIYPEAHIWPYYNGIRPFPDTAFAYPVREQVPAVGVVVVYRQRKLLRFLPPCITVVVSDPFYPTPALPPRSARRDLHRKVYTFMCDTVARRHSYAHIEYRPAQDTQPAAQ
;
A
#
# COMPACT_ATOMS: atom_id res chain seq x y z
N MET A 1 0.24 -30.20 7.15
CA MET A 1 -0.85 -29.25 7.49
C MET A 1 -1.62 -28.94 6.22
N SER A 2 -2.92 -29.14 6.20
CA SER A 2 -3.80 -28.73 5.11
C SER A 2 -3.71 -27.22 4.93
N ARG A 3 -3.54 -26.75 3.69
CA ARG A 3 -3.59 -25.31 3.37
C ARG A 3 -5.01 -24.83 3.54
N LYS A 4 -5.19 -23.65 4.12
CA LYS A 4 -6.50 -22.99 4.18
C LYS A 4 -6.88 -22.56 2.75
N THR A 5 -8.05 -22.99 2.28
CA THR A 5 -8.63 -22.53 1.01
C THR A 5 -9.66 -21.45 1.30
N VAL A 6 -9.63 -20.38 0.52
CA VAL A 6 -10.60 -19.27 0.54
C VAL A 6 -11.23 -19.20 -0.84
N TYR A 7 -12.55 -19.14 -0.88
CA TYR A 7 -13.31 -19.01 -2.12
C TYR A 7 -13.70 -17.56 -2.32
N TYR A 8 -13.56 -17.05 -3.55
CA TYR A 8 -13.93 -15.70 -3.93
C TYR A 8 -14.93 -15.72 -5.09
N HIS A 9 -15.76 -14.70 -5.17
CA HIS A 9 -16.75 -14.51 -6.23
C HIS A 9 -16.29 -13.44 -7.23
N ASP A 10 -15.77 -12.32 -6.71
CA ASP A 10 -15.32 -11.18 -7.51
C ASP A 10 -13.88 -10.79 -7.15
N PRO A 11 -12.91 -10.96 -8.08
CA PRO A 11 -11.52 -10.62 -7.82
C PRO A 11 -11.28 -9.11 -7.64
N LEU A 12 -12.23 -8.25 -8.02
CA LEU A 12 -12.11 -6.80 -7.90
C LEU A 12 -12.73 -6.26 -6.61
N HIS A 13 -13.81 -6.88 -6.11
CA HIS A 13 -14.62 -6.30 -5.04
C HIS A 13 -14.62 -7.13 -3.74
N ASP A 14 -14.26 -8.41 -3.80
CA ASP A 14 -14.18 -9.21 -2.58
C ASP A 14 -13.07 -8.71 -1.66
N ASP A 15 -13.42 -8.51 -0.39
CA ASP A 15 -12.49 -8.06 0.66
C ASP A 15 -12.44 -9.06 1.81
N PHE A 16 -11.26 -9.59 2.06
CA PHE A 16 -11.00 -10.53 3.15
C PHE A 16 -10.25 -9.90 4.33
N ALA A 17 -10.29 -8.55 4.43
CA ALA A 17 -9.69 -7.86 5.55
C ALA A 17 -10.35 -8.26 6.88
N PRO A 18 -9.58 -8.53 7.95
CA PRO A 18 -10.15 -8.89 9.27
C PRO A 18 -11.03 -7.80 9.88
N THR A 19 -10.90 -6.56 9.41
CA THR A 19 -11.62 -5.37 9.88
C THR A 19 -12.84 -5.03 9.03
N ASN A 20 -13.05 -5.75 7.92
CA ASN A 20 -14.15 -5.46 6.99
C ASN A 20 -15.51 -5.43 7.72
N GLY A 21 -16.25 -4.31 7.54
CA GLY A 21 -17.57 -4.10 8.16
C GLY A 21 -17.58 -3.81 9.65
N ARG A 22 -16.44 -3.81 10.37
CA ARG A 22 -16.36 -3.58 11.81
C ARG A 22 -16.27 -2.11 12.21
N ILE A 23 -15.80 -1.26 11.33
CA ILE A 23 -15.58 0.17 11.55
C ILE A 23 -16.51 0.93 10.62
N ARG A 24 -17.35 1.81 11.19
CA ARG A 24 -18.16 2.74 10.38
C ARG A 24 -17.26 3.91 9.96
N PRO A 25 -16.99 4.09 8.66
CA PRO A 25 -16.16 5.19 8.19
C PRO A 25 -16.87 6.52 8.46
N LYS A 26 -16.11 7.52 8.93
CA LYS A 26 -16.57 8.89 9.00
C LYS A 26 -16.29 9.56 7.67
N PRO A 27 -17.22 10.40 7.14
CA PRO A 27 -16.97 11.14 5.91
C PRO A 27 -15.70 12.00 5.99
N ILE A 28 -14.92 11.99 4.93
CA ILE A 28 -13.72 12.81 4.78
C ILE A 28 -14.01 13.98 3.84
N GLY A 29 -14.45 15.08 4.45
CA GLY A 29 -14.77 16.33 3.74
C GLY A 29 -13.60 17.31 3.66
N ALA A 30 -13.92 18.56 3.29
CA ALA A 30 -12.96 19.66 3.22
C ALA A 30 -12.31 19.99 4.58
N ASP A 31 -13.02 19.73 5.69
CA ASP A 31 -12.56 20.04 7.05
C ASP A 31 -11.56 18.99 7.60
N PHE A 32 -11.26 17.95 6.84
CA PHE A 32 -10.31 16.95 7.32
C PHE A 32 -8.89 17.55 7.38
N PRO A 33 -8.23 17.52 8.58
CA PRO A 33 -6.92 18.11 8.75
C PRO A 33 -5.81 17.20 8.18
N TYR A 34 -5.59 17.26 6.86
CA TYR A 34 -4.48 16.55 6.22
C TYR A 34 -3.09 17.05 6.65
N GLU A 35 -3.02 18.29 7.13
CA GLU A 35 -1.82 18.92 7.68
C GLU A 35 -2.12 19.49 9.06
N HIS A 36 -1.17 19.36 9.95
CA HIS A 36 -1.24 19.92 11.30
C HIS A 36 -0.16 21.01 11.43
N PRO A 37 -0.55 22.30 11.47
CA PRO A 37 0.40 23.42 11.49
C PRO A 37 1.11 23.56 12.84
N SER A 38 0.57 22.99 13.93
CA SER A 38 1.14 23.10 15.27
C SER A 38 2.56 22.50 15.34
N PRO A 39 3.57 23.29 15.77
CA PRO A 39 4.94 22.80 15.94
C PRO A 39 5.03 21.67 16.98
N VAL A 40 4.21 21.73 18.03
CA VAL A 40 4.14 20.67 19.06
C VAL A 40 3.66 19.37 18.44
N TRP A 41 2.61 19.42 17.60
CA TRP A 41 2.14 18.23 16.86
C TRP A 41 3.24 17.66 15.96
N GLN A 42 3.93 18.52 15.21
CA GLN A 42 4.98 18.09 14.29
C GLN A 42 6.15 17.45 15.03
N ALA A 43 6.57 18.01 16.16
CA ALA A 43 7.60 17.44 17.01
C ALA A 43 7.16 16.07 17.57
N LEU A 44 5.93 15.97 18.10
CA LEU A 44 5.38 14.72 18.60
C LEU A 44 5.28 13.67 17.48
N ALA A 45 4.77 14.05 16.30
CA ALA A 45 4.68 13.18 15.15
C ALA A 45 6.05 12.69 14.68
N PHE A 46 7.08 13.55 14.75
CA PHE A 46 8.46 13.15 14.46
C PHE A 46 8.97 12.12 15.47
N VAL A 47 8.80 12.35 16.76
CA VAL A 47 9.22 11.44 17.82
C VAL A 47 8.52 10.08 17.64
N VAL A 48 7.19 10.09 17.55
CA VAL A 48 6.39 8.86 17.40
C VAL A 48 6.81 8.10 16.12
N TYR A 49 6.86 8.77 14.98
CA TYR A 49 7.18 8.12 13.72
C TYR A 49 8.63 7.65 13.65
N ARG A 50 9.58 8.53 13.98
CA ARG A 50 11.02 8.32 13.71
C ARG A 50 11.74 7.60 14.84
N LEU A 51 11.48 7.98 16.07
CA LEU A 51 12.25 7.47 17.21
C LEU A 51 11.59 6.25 17.86
N VAL A 52 10.26 6.16 17.80
CA VAL A 52 9.53 5.04 18.42
C VAL A 52 9.16 3.99 17.38
N MET A 53 8.32 4.38 16.40
CA MET A 53 7.74 3.39 15.49
C MET A 53 8.73 2.86 14.45
N THR A 54 9.58 3.68 13.86
CA THR A 54 10.52 3.18 12.82
C THR A 54 11.45 2.07 13.37
N PRO A 55 12.14 2.21 14.52
CA PRO A 55 12.95 1.12 15.07
C PRO A 55 12.09 -0.08 15.52
N PHE A 56 10.92 0.17 16.12
CA PHE A 56 10.00 -0.91 16.48
C PHE A 56 9.57 -1.70 15.23
N LEU A 57 9.12 -1.04 14.18
CA LEU A 57 8.70 -1.69 12.93
C LEU A 57 9.84 -2.45 12.26
N PHE A 58 11.06 -1.90 12.30
CA PHE A 58 12.24 -2.59 11.78
C PHE A 58 12.47 -3.91 12.52
N LEU A 59 12.49 -3.87 13.84
CA LEU A 59 12.68 -5.06 14.67
C LEU A 59 11.55 -6.07 14.48
N TYR A 60 10.31 -5.61 14.53
CA TYR A 60 9.12 -6.43 14.34
C TYR A 60 9.12 -7.12 12.97
N CYS A 61 9.29 -6.37 11.89
CA CYS A 61 9.29 -6.93 10.54
C CYS A 61 10.48 -7.89 10.33
N LYS A 62 11.63 -7.62 10.95
CA LYS A 62 12.79 -8.49 10.87
C LYS A 62 12.58 -9.82 11.60
N LEU A 63 12.02 -9.78 12.81
CA LEU A 63 11.82 -10.97 13.65
C LEU A 63 10.56 -11.75 13.22
N VAL A 64 9.43 -11.06 13.09
CA VAL A 64 8.14 -11.73 12.83
C VAL A 64 8.00 -12.11 11.36
N PHE A 65 8.33 -11.23 10.42
CA PHE A 65 8.19 -11.50 8.98
C PHE A 65 9.49 -11.93 8.30
N GLY A 66 10.63 -11.99 9.01
CA GLY A 66 11.93 -12.30 8.39
C GLY A 66 12.17 -11.43 7.15
N LEU A 67 11.79 -10.15 7.23
CA LEU A 67 11.76 -9.21 6.12
C LEU A 67 13.09 -9.10 5.38
N ARG A 68 13.02 -9.24 4.06
CA ARG A 68 14.09 -8.92 3.12
C ARG A 68 13.58 -7.88 2.13
N ILE A 69 14.45 -6.94 1.76
CA ILE A 69 14.13 -5.89 0.78
C ILE A 69 15.18 -5.96 -0.33
N GLU A 70 14.72 -6.10 -1.55
CA GLU A 70 15.55 -6.13 -2.76
C GLU A 70 15.37 -4.84 -3.56
N ASN A 71 16.45 -4.36 -4.15
CA ASN A 71 16.55 -3.12 -4.93
C ASN A 71 16.12 -1.85 -4.19
N ARG A 72 16.30 -1.80 -2.84
CA ARG A 72 15.98 -0.59 -2.05
C ARG A 72 16.76 0.63 -2.52
N LYS A 73 17.94 0.42 -3.15
CA LYS A 73 18.78 1.49 -3.68
C LYS A 73 18.01 2.37 -4.68
N ALA A 74 17.15 1.77 -5.51
CA ALA A 74 16.33 2.51 -6.47
C ALA A 74 15.47 3.63 -5.82
N LEU A 75 14.96 3.37 -4.60
CA LEU A 75 14.22 4.41 -3.83
C LEU A 75 15.15 5.41 -3.17
N ARG A 76 16.25 4.95 -2.60
CA ARG A 76 17.19 5.82 -1.87
C ARG A 76 17.81 6.88 -2.76
N ASP A 77 18.14 6.51 -3.98
CA ASP A 77 18.85 7.35 -4.93
C ASP A 77 17.93 8.34 -5.69
N LEU A 78 16.59 8.27 -5.48
CA LEU A 78 15.65 9.22 -6.06
C LEU A 78 15.90 10.65 -5.52
N PRO A 79 15.94 11.67 -6.38
CA PRO A 79 16.18 13.05 -5.94
C PRO A 79 14.98 13.70 -5.25
N GLY A 80 13.76 13.26 -5.56
CA GLY A 80 12.50 13.85 -5.12
C GLY A 80 11.54 12.86 -4.45
N GLY A 81 10.28 13.30 -4.27
CA GLY A 81 9.19 12.43 -3.85
C GLY A 81 8.80 11.42 -4.94
N CYS A 82 8.08 10.39 -4.56
CA CYS A 82 7.61 9.34 -5.49
C CYS A 82 6.32 8.71 -5.01
N PHE A 83 5.60 8.08 -5.94
CA PHE A 83 4.51 7.17 -5.59
C PHE A 83 4.99 5.71 -5.60
N LEU A 84 4.61 4.96 -4.58
CA LEU A 84 4.83 3.52 -4.45
C LEU A 84 3.51 2.81 -4.72
N TYR A 85 3.55 1.76 -5.54
CA TYR A 85 2.38 0.94 -5.87
C TYR A 85 2.63 -0.49 -5.45
N GLY A 86 1.85 -0.99 -4.49
CA GLY A 86 2.04 -2.32 -3.91
C GLY A 86 0.83 -3.24 -4.06
N ASN A 87 1.09 -4.55 -4.04
CA ASN A 87 0.04 -5.54 -3.87
C ASN A 87 -0.43 -5.57 -2.40
N HIS A 88 -1.77 -5.72 -2.20
CA HIS A 88 -2.40 -5.59 -0.88
C HIS A 88 -2.70 -6.97 -0.27
N THR A 89 -1.70 -7.54 0.39
CA THR A 89 -1.75 -8.95 0.79
C THR A 89 -1.43 -9.22 2.26
N ASN A 90 -1.15 -8.18 3.06
CA ASN A 90 -0.84 -8.38 4.48
C ASN A 90 -1.22 -7.17 5.32
N THR A 91 -2.23 -7.30 6.16
CA THR A 91 -2.80 -6.21 6.95
C THR A 91 -1.78 -5.41 7.75
N LEU A 92 -0.82 -6.08 8.41
CA LEU A 92 0.19 -5.40 9.23
C LEU A 92 1.42 -4.98 8.41
N ALA A 93 1.92 -5.88 7.55
CA ALA A 93 3.11 -5.61 6.79
C ALA A 93 2.88 -4.46 5.79
N ASP A 94 1.70 -4.37 5.19
CA ASP A 94 1.34 -3.32 4.24
C ASP A 94 1.30 -1.93 4.90
N ALA A 95 0.95 -1.87 6.20
CA ALA A 95 1.05 -0.63 6.97
C ALA A 95 2.51 -0.30 7.39
N PHE A 96 3.37 -1.29 7.56
CA PHE A 96 4.70 -1.13 8.16
C PHE A 96 5.82 -1.00 7.13
N ILE A 97 5.75 -1.79 6.05
CA ILE A 97 6.78 -1.87 5.02
C ILE A 97 7.09 -0.51 4.37
N PRO A 98 6.10 0.35 4.01
CA PRO A 98 6.39 1.63 3.37
C PRO A 98 7.34 2.52 4.16
N THR A 99 7.19 2.55 5.50
CA THR A 99 8.10 3.29 6.40
C THR A 99 9.54 2.80 6.30
N LEU A 100 9.72 1.47 6.23
CA LEU A 100 11.05 0.85 6.16
C LEU A 100 11.67 1.00 4.76
N LEU A 101 10.87 0.96 3.70
CA LEU A 101 11.31 1.17 2.33
C LEU A 101 11.83 2.59 2.13
N ALA A 102 11.04 3.57 2.55
CA ALA A 102 11.34 4.98 2.32
C ALA A 102 12.48 5.53 3.20
N PHE A 103 12.84 4.85 4.30
CA PHE A 103 13.87 5.34 5.22
C PHE A 103 15.19 5.72 4.51
N PRO A 104 15.80 6.90 4.77
CA PRO A 104 15.52 7.86 5.84
C PRO A 104 14.36 8.83 5.56
N ARG A 105 13.73 8.79 4.39
CA ARG A 105 12.56 9.63 4.08
C ARG A 105 11.34 9.13 4.85
N ARG A 106 10.33 9.98 4.95
CA ARG A 106 9.03 9.61 5.49
C ARG A 106 8.20 8.95 4.39
N ALA A 107 7.43 7.92 4.74
CA ALA A 107 6.35 7.40 3.91
C ALA A 107 5.00 7.91 4.41
N SER A 108 4.11 8.17 3.47
CA SER A 108 2.67 8.32 3.71
C SER A 108 1.94 7.22 2.99
N ILE A 109 0.77 6.82 3.49
CA ILE A 109 -0.02 5.71 2.93
C ILE A 109 -1.42 6.25 2.63
N VAL A 110 -1.86 6.14 1.39
CA VAL A 110 -3.24 6.43 1.02
C VAL A 110 -4.12 5.31 1.56
N THR A 111 -5.15 5.67 2.34
CA THR A 111 -6.00 4.72 3.06
C THR A 111 -7.48 5.00 2.79
N ALA A 112 -8.33 4.02 3.09
CA ALA A 112 -9.76 4.25 3.19
C ALA A 112 -10.10 5.08 4.45
N ALA A 113 -11.30 5.66 4.48
CA ALA A 113 -11.75 6.52 5.57
C ALA A 113 -11.90 5.78 6.92
N ASP A 114 -12.15 4.47 6.89
CA ASP A 114 -12.26 3.62 8.08
C ASP A 114 -10.98 3.62 8.93
N THR A 115 -9.80 3.62 8.28
CA THR A 115 -8.49 3.61 8.95
C THR A 115 -8.32 4.79 9.92
N VAL A 116 -8.80 5.98 9.54
CA VAL A 116 -8.74 7.19 10.39
C VAL A 116 -10.01 7.37 11.24
N SER A 117 -10.95 6.45 11.14
CA SER A 117 -12.20 6.46 11.89
C SER A 117 -12.16 5.58 13.15
N ILE A 118 -11.06 4.87 13.38
CA ILE A 118 -10.85 4.04 14.58
C ILE A 118 -10.83 4.94 15.83
N PRO A 119 -11.77 4.73 16.80
CA PRO A 119 -11.82 5.55 17.99
C PRO A 119 -10.49 5.54 18.78
N GLY A 120 -10.02 6.72 19.19
CA GLY A 120 -8.77 6.88 19.95
C GLY A 120 -7.47 6.76 19.13
N LEU A 121 -7.50 6.18 17.92
CA LEU A 121 -6.29 5.95 17.11
C LEU A 121 -6.08 6.97 15.97
N ARG A 122 -7.09 7.79 15.66
CA ARG A 122 -7.03 8.75 14.54
C ARG A 122 -5.72 9.55 14.51
N ASN A 123 -5.36 10.16 15.62
CA ASN A 123 -4.18 11.01 15.71
C ASN A 123 -2.89 10.21 15.52
N ILE A 124 -2.80 9.03 16.10
CA ILE A 124 -1.63 8.15 15.97
C ILE A 124 -1.48 7.70 14.51
N VAL A 125 -2.57 7.27 13.88
CA VAL A 125 -2.56 6.82 12.48
C VAL A 125 -2.15 7.96 11.54
N GLN A 126 -2.60 9.20 11.80
CA GLN A 126 -2.13 10.37 11.04
C GLN A 126 -0.66 10.71 11.31
N MET A 127 -0.20 10.61 12.57
CA MET A 127 1.24 10.75 12.88
C MET A 127 2.08 9.71 12.17
N LEU A 128 1.54 8.52 11.93
CA LEU A 128 2.20 7.44 11.18
C LEU A 128 2.12 7.59 9.66
N GLY A 129 1.43 8.61 9.16
CA GLY A 129 1.43 8.98 7.75
C GLY A 129 0.22 8.53 6.94
N ALA A 130 -0.88 8.10 7.58
CA ALA A 130 -2.11 7.80 6.87
C ALA A 130 -2.73 9.07 6.24
N VAL A 131 -3.17 8.93 5.01
CA VAL A 131 -3.78 9.97 4.18
C VAL A 131 -5.08 9.39 3.61
N PRO A 132 -6.24 9.63 4.26
CA PRO A 132 -7.48 9.06 3.81
C PRO A 132 -7.94 9.68 2.49
N LEU A 133 -8.54 8.84 1.64
CA LEU A 133 -9.26 9.31 0.45
C LEU A 133 -10.44 10.18 0.90
N ALA A 134 -10.72 11.22 0.11
CA ALA A 134 -11.84 12.11 0.36
C ALA A 134 -13.12 11.62 -0.34
N ASP A 135 -14.26 11.90 0.29
CA ASP A 135 -15.59 11.52 -0.19
C ASP A 135 -16.30 12.67 -0.92
N THR A 136 -15.73 13.89 -0.89
CA THR A 136 -16.30 15.10 -1.48
C THR A 136 -15.33 15.75 -2.47
N ILE A 137 -15.84 16.58 -3.38
CA ILE A 137 -15.04 17.32 -4.37
C ILE A 137 -14.03 18.24 -3.66
N ASP A 138 -14.48 19.00 -2.66
CA ASP A 138 -13.61 19.92 -1.92
C ASP A 138 -12.60 19.17 -1.05
N GLY A 139 -13.01 18.05 -0.43
CA GLY A 139 -12.08 17.15 0.24
C GLY A 139 -11.04 16.59 -0.71
N THR A 140 -11.42 16.25 -1.95
CA THR A 140 -10.47 15.79 -2.98
C THR A 140 -9.44 16.86 -3.32
N ARG A 141 -9.81 18.12 -3.39
CA ARG A 141 -8.86 19.23 -3.60
C ARG A 141 -7.84 19.30 -2.44
N GLN A 142 -8.31 19.19 -1.20
CA GLN A 142 -7.44 19.17 -0.01
C GLN A 142 -6.53 17.95 0.03
N PHE A 143 -7.07 16.78 -0.30
CA PHE A 143 -6.29 15.55 -0.45
C PHE A 143 -5.16 15.69 -1.47
N LEU A 144 -5.46 16.19 -2.67
CA LEU A 144 -4.47 16.41 -3.72
C LEU A 144 -3.41 17.45 -3.33
N ALA A 145 -3.80 18.54 -2.66
CA ALA A 145 -2.87 19.52 -2.12
C ALA A 145 -1.97 18.91 -1.03
N ALA A 146 -2.52 17.99 -0.23
CA ALA A 146 -1.74 17.28 0.78
C ALA A 146 -0.73 16.29 0.15
N LEU A 147 -1.07 15.61 -0.93
CA LEU A 147 -0.13 14.76 -1.67
C LEU A 147 1.01 15.60 -2.26
N HIS A 148 0.68 16.73 -2.91
CA HIS A 148 1.65 17.65 -3.48
C HIS A 148 2.69 18.08 -2.42
N ARG A 149 2.26 18.62 -1.27
CA ARG A 149 3.15 19.02 -0.18
C ARG A 149 4.06 17.90 0.35
N ARG A 150 3.57 16.65 0.37
CA ARG A 150 4.38 15.49 0.77
C ARG A 150 5.48 15.20 -0.23
N LEU A 151 5.17 15.28 -1.52
CA LEU A 151 6.14 15.07 -2.59
C LEU A 151 7.21 16.16 -2.62
N GLU A 152 6.84 17.44 -2.41
CA GLU A 152 7.80 18.56 -2.25
C GLU A 152 8.77 18.32 -1.07
N ARG A 153 8.28 17.73 0.03
CA ARG A 153 9.10 17.30 1.17
C ARG A 153 9.86 16.00 0.91
N ARG A 154 9.94 15.55 -0.33
CA ARG A 154 10.64 14.33 -0.77
C ARG A 154 10.13 13.05 -0.08
N GLN A 155 8.88 13.02 0.34
CA GLN A 155 8.27 11.84 0.94
C GLN A 155 7.87 10.84 -0.15
N ALA A 156 7.77 9.56 0.24
CA ALA A 156 7.15 8.54 -0.57
C ALA A 156 5.66 8.42 -0.22
N VAL A 157 4.81 8.26 -1.22
CA VAL A 157 3.37 8.05 -1.04
C VAL A 157 3.01 6.66 -1.52
N MET A 158 2.62 5.78 -0.58
CA MET A 158 2.21 4.41 -0.88
C MET A 158 0.73 4.35 -1.23
N ILE A 159 0.43 3.61 -2.29
CA ILE A 159 -0.92 3.30 -2.74
C ILE A 159 -1.00 1.79 -2.99
N TYR A 160 -2.09 1.19 -2.53
CA TYR A 160 -2.46 -0.19 -2.84
C TYR A 160 -3.61 -0.16 -3.86
N PRO A 161 -3.31 -0.21 -5.17
CA PRO A 161 -4.33 0.02 -6.20
C PRO A 161 -5.35 -1.12 -6.33
N GLU A 162 -5.06 -2.26 -5.72
CA GLU A 162 -6.00 -3.39 -5.59
C GLU A 162 -7.19 -3.09 -4.67
N ALA A 163 -7.13 -2.02 -3.88
CA ALA A 163 -8.11 -1.50 -2.92
C ALA A 163 -8.44 -2.47 -1.75
N HIS A 164 -8.82 -3.71 -2.05
CA HIS A 164 -9.23 -4.72 -1.08
C HIS A 164 -8.06 -5.62 -0.68
N ILE A 165 -8.05 -6.09 0.56
CA ILE A 165 -6.97 -6.93 1.06
C ILE A 165 -7.29 -8.43 0.91
N TRP A 166 -6.35 -9.16 0.30
CA TRP A 166 -6.40 -10.62 0.22
C TRP A 166 -5.22 -11.22 0.98
N PRO A 167 -5.40 -11.60 2.26
CA PRO A 167 -4.31 -12.02 3.11
C PRO A 167 -3.50 -13.18 2.51
N TYR A 168 -2.18 -12.99 2.39
CA TYR A 168 -1.24 -13.96 1.84
C TYR A 168 -1.51 -14.39 0.39
N TYR A 169 -2.28 -13.62 -0.37
CA TYR A 169 -2.43 -13.88 -1.80
C TYR A 169 -1.07 -13.79 -2.49
N ASN A 170 -0.77 -14.75 -3.33
CA ASN A 170 0.52 -14.90 -3.99
C ASN A 170 0.52 -14.52 -5.48
N GLY A 171 -0.53 -13.85 -5.94
CA GLY A 171 -0.68 -13.25 -7.25
C GLY A 171 -0.78 -11.73 -7.20
N ILE A 172 -1.05 -11.12 -8.35
CA ILE A 172 -1.43 -9.71 -8.49
C ILE A 172 -2.85 -9.67 -9.03
N ARG A 173 -3.75 -9.02 -8.29
CA ARG A 173 -5.12 -8.82 -8.76
C ARG A 173 -5.17 -7.70 -9.78
N PRO A 174 -6.10 -7.72 -10.73
CA PRO A 174 -6.30 -6.60 -11.65
C PRO A 174 -6.74 -5.37 -10.87
N PHE A 175 -6.28 -4.19 -11.29
CA PHE A 175 -6.67 -2.91 -10.72
C PHE A 175 -6.73 -1.82 -11.81
N PRO A 176 -7.56 -0.77 -11.62
CA PRO A 176 -7.69 0.31 -12.58
C PRO A 176 -6.47 1.24 -12.62
N ASP A 177 -6.34 1.97 -13.72
CA ASP A 177 -5.28 2.95 -13.90
C ASP A 177 -5.50 4.29 -13.17
N THR A 178 -6.63 4.47 -12.47
CA THR A 178 -7.07 5.75 -11.90
C THR A 178 -6.05 6.37 -10.96
N ALA A 179 -5.44 5.57 -10.09
CA ALA A 179 -4.43 6.05 -9.14
C ALA A 179 -3.14 6.56 -9.82
N PHE A 180 -2.87 6.16 -11.06
CA PHE A 180 -1.72 6.62 -11.82
C PHE A 180 -1.88 8.03 -12.40
N ALA A 181 -3.05 8.64 -12.22
CA ALA A 181 -3.24 10.07 -12.50
C ALA A 181 -2.39 10.96 -11.56
N TYR A 182 -2.11 10.51 -10.34
CA TYR A 182 -1.32 11.29 -9.37
C TYR A 182 0.12 11.51 -9.83
N PRO A 183 0.93 10.49 -10.15
CA PRO A 183 2.30 10.71 -10.62
C PRO A 183 2.36 11.46 -11.95
N VAL A 184 1.36 11.28 -12.84
CA VAL A 184 1.28 12.06 -14.09
C VAL A 184 1.03 13.53 -13.81
N ARG A 185 0.12 13.85 -12.89
CA ARG A 185 -0.17 15.23 -12.48
C ARG A 185 1.03 15.90 -11.81
N GLU A 186 1.68 15.20 -10.90
CA GLU A 186 2.78 15.72 -10.08
C GLU A 186 4.14 15.61 -10.78
N GLN A 187 4.21 15.00 -11.96
CA GLN A 187 5.44 14.76 -12.75
C GLN A 187 6.54 14.08 -11.92
N VAL A 188 6.16 13.11 -11.08
CA VAL A 188 7.06 12.33 -10.23
C VAL A 188 7.02 10.84 -10.62
N PRO A 189 8.07 10.06 -10.30
CA PRO A 189 8.10 8.65 -10.64
C PRO A 189 7.08 7.81 -9.87
N ALA A 190 6.62 6.75 -10.53
CA ALA A 190 5.92 5.61 -9.96
C ALA A 190 6.91 4.44 -9.77
N VAL A 191 6.85 3.78 -8.62
CA VAL A 191 7.72 2.64 -8.28
C VAL A 191 6.84 1.46 -7.87
N GLY A 192 7.04 0.31 -8.49
CA GLY A 192 6.37 -0.94 -8.11
C GLY A 192 7.01 -1.55 -6.86
N VAL A 193 6.19 -2.04 -5.96
CA VAL A 193 6.59 -2.69 -4.71
C VAL A 193 5.84 -4.01 -4.59
N VAL A 194 6.54 -5.12 -4.68
CA VAL A 194 5.91 -6.45 -4.68
C VAL A 194 6.28 -7.21 -3.43
N VAL A 195 5.28 -7.58 -2.66
CA VAL A 195 5.40 -8.50 -1.53
C VAL A 195 5.25 -9.92 -2.04
N VAL A 196 6.29 -10.74 -1.83
CA VAL A 196 6.27 -12.18 -2.07
C VAL A 196 6.60 -12.94 -0.80
N TYR A 197 6.00 -14.11 -0.66
CA TYR A 197 6.13 -14.93 0.54
C TYR A 197 7.16 -16.04 0.36
N ARG A 198 7.86 -16.36 1.46
CA ARG A 198 8.78 -17.48 1.54
C ARG A 198 8.36 -18.41 2.67
N GLN A 199 8.42 -19.71 2.43
CA GLN A 199 8.15 -20.70 3.46
C GLN A 199 9.16 -20.56 4.61
N ARG A 200 8.66 -20.51 5.83
CA ARG A 200 9.50 -20.47 7.04
C ARG A 200 9.99 -21.89 7.36
N LYS A 201 11.30 -22.04 7.46
CA LYS A 201 11.92 -23.35 7.82
C LYS A 201 11.88 -23.60 9.33
N LEU A 202 12.23 -22.57 10.12
CA LEU A 202 12.22 -22.60 11.59
C LEU A 202 11.08 -21.73 12.11
N LEU A 203 10.62 -21.94 13.36
CA LEU A 203 9.55 -21.16 14.00
C LEU A 203 8.26 -21.12 13.15
N ARG A 204 7.78 -22.30 12.73
CA ARG A 204 6.64 -22.45 11.80
C ARG A 204 5.30 -21.94 12.35
N PHE A 205 5.24 -21.60 13.64
CA PHE A 205 4.09 -20.96 14.28
C PHE A 205 3.99 -19.45 13.93
N LEU A 206 5.08 -18.83 13.46
CA LEU A 206 5.07 -17.46 12.95
C LEU A 206 4.60 -17.42 11.48
N PRO A 207 4.13 -16.25 11.01
CA PRO A 207 3.72 -16.10 9.61
C PRO A 207 4.86 -16.37 8.61
N PRO A 208 4.53 -16.63 7.34
CA PRO A 208 5.53 -16.75 6.28
C PRO A 208 6.50 -15.58 6.26
N CYS A 209 7.73 -15.85 5.84
CA CYS A 209 8.69 -14.77 5.65
C CYS A 209 8.33 -13.93 4.43
N ILE A 210 8.63 -12.63 4.49
CA ILE A 210 8.35 -11.66 3.42
C ILE A 210 9.64 -11.27 2.70
N THR A 211 9.60 -11.23 1.38
CA THR A 211 10.55 -10.50 0.55
C THR A 211 9.80 -9.40 -0.18
N VAL A 212 10.30 -8.18 -0.10
CA VAL A 212 9.80 -7.03 -0.84
C VAL A 212 10.75 -6.76 -2.00
N VAL A 213 10.23 -6.75 -3.22
CA VAL A 213 10.97 -6.43 -4.43
C VAL A 213 10.53 -5.06 -4.92
N VAL A 214 11.48 -4.17 -5.10
CA VAL A 214 11.24 -2.78 -5.54
C VAL A 214 11.68 -2.66 -7.00
N SER A 215 10.86 -2.03 -7.85
CA SER A 215 11.24 -1.73 -9.23
C SER A 215 12.24 -0.57 -9.30
N ASP A 216 12.87 -0.42 -10.44
CA ASP A 216 13.41 0.86 -10.84
C ASP A 216 12.27 1.87 -11.03
N PRO A 217 12.53 3.18 -10.92
CA PRO A 217 11.49 4.20 -11.06
C PRO A 217 11.00 4.32 -12.50
N PHE A 218 9.68 4.32 -12.69
CA PHE A 218 9.02 4.59 -13.96
C PHE A 218 8.54 6.05 -13.96
N TYR A 219 9.02 6.83 -14.91
CA TYR A 219 8.64 8.23 -15.07
C TYR A 219 7.45 8.38 -16.02
N PRO A 220 6.56 9.38 -15.78
CA PRO A 220 5.58 9.78 -16.78
C PRO A 220 6.28 10.17 -18.08
N THR A 221 5.72 9.75 -19.22
CA THR A 221 6.26 10.11 -20.53
C THR A 221 5.74 11.51 -20.94
N PRO A 222 6.59 12.55 -20.97
CA PRO A 222 6.12 13.94 -21.16
C PRO A 222 5.41 14.19 -22.49
N ALA A 223 5.77 13.43 -23.53
CA ALA A 223 5.19 13.55 -24.88
C ALA A 223 3.79 12.97 -25.00
N LEU A 224 3.29 12.21 -24.00
CA LEU A 224 1.98 11.59 -24.04
C LEU A 224 0.90 12.48 -23.43
N PRO A 225 -0.31 12.50 -24.01
CA PRO A 225 -1.46 13.10 -23.35
C PRO A 225 -1.70 12.46 -21.96
N PRO A 226 -2.25 13.21 -20.98
CA PRO A 226 -2.37 12.72 -19.58
C PRO A 226 -3.02 11.34 -19.44
N ARG A 227 -4.07 11.04 -20.21
CA ARG A 227 -4.74 9.73 -20.19
C ARG A 227 -3.82 8.61 -20.70
N SER A 228 -3.03 8.87 -21.74
CA SER A 228 -2.10 7.90 -22.30
C SER A 228 -0.89 7.69 -21.40
N ALA A 229 -0.34 8.76 -20.82
CA ALA A 229 0.75 8.69 -19.83
C ALA A 229 0.32 7.88 -18.59
N ARG A 230 -0.93 8.05 -18.11
CA ARG A 230 -1.51 7.30 -17.01
C ARG A 230 -1.56 5.79 -17.32
N ARG A 231 -2.09 5.43 -18.50
CA ARG A 231 -2.15 4.02 -18.93
C ARG A 231 -0.77 3.41 -19.15
N ASP A 232 0.18 4.18 -19.64
CA ASP A 232 1.56 3.73 -19.84
C ASP A 232 2.24 3.42 -18.51
N LEU A 233 2.13 4.32 -17.53
CA LEU A 233 2.66 4.08 -16.17
C LEU A 233 2.00 2.87 -15.49
N HIS A 234 0.67 2.77 -15.57
CA HIS A 234 -0.06 1.62 -15.05
C HIS A 234 0.48 0.33 -15.66
N ARG A 235 0.56 0.25 -17.00
CA ARG A 235 1.06 -0.94 -17.70
C ARG A 235 2.47 -1.31 -17.23
N LYS A 236 3.40 -0.35 -17.15
CA LYS A 236 4.78 -0.59 -16.70
C LYS A 236 4.83 -1.17 -15.29
N VAL A 237 4.11 -0.58 -14.35
CA VAL A 237 4.07 -1.03 -12.97
C VAL A 237 3.37 -2.40 -12.85
N TYR A 238 2.21 -2.57 -13.51
CA TYR A 238 1.45 -3.82 -13.47
C TYR A 238 2.26 -4.99 -14.06
N THR A 239 2.90 -4.79 -15.22
CA THR A 239 3.77 -5.79 -15.83
C THR A 239 4.92 -6.17 -14.90
N PHE A 240 5.62 -5.17 -14.31
CA PHE A 240 6.67 -5.44 -13.32
C PHE A 240 6.16 -6.29 -12.16
N MET A 241 4.98 -5.96 -11.62
CA MET A 241 4.41 -6.69 -10.48
C MET A 241 4.09 -8.15 -10.86
N CYS A 242 3.42 -8.38 -11.99
CA CYS A 242 3.09 -9.72 -12.48
C CYS A 242 4.33 -10.56 -12.77
N ASP A 243 5.31 -9.99 -13.48
CA ASP A 243 6.57 -10.66 -13.81
C ASP A 243 7.37 -11.02 -12.56
N THR A 244 7.35 -10.14 -11.56
CA THR A 244 8.04 -10.38 -10.30
C THR A 244 7.43 -11.58 -9.57
N VAL A 245 6.11 -11.64 -9.46
CA VAL A 245 5.42 -12.76 -8.82
C VAL A 245 5.67 -14.06 -9.58
N ALA A 246 5.57 -14.04 -10.90
CA ALA A 246 5.80 -15.22 -11.75
C ALA A 246 7.21 -15.80 -11.58
N ARG A 247 8.24 -14.92 -11.53
CA ARG A 247 9.65 -15.34 -11.38
C ARG A 247 10.02 -15.79 -9.97
N ARG A 248 9.32 -15.29 -8.94
CA ARG A 248 9.74 -15.50 -7.52
C ARG A 248 9.09 -16.70 -6.86
N HIS A 249 8.16 -17.41 -7.51
CA HIS A 249 7.49 -18.60 -6.96
C HIS A 249 7.02 -18.37 -5.51
N SER A 250 6.19 -17.33 -5.31
CA SER A 250 5.70 -16.96 -3.99
C SER A 250 5.02 -18.14 -3.27
N TYR A 251 5.39 -18.37 -2.00
CA TYR A 251 4.83 -19.46 -1.20
C TYR A 251 3.33 -19.25 -0.96
N ALA A 252 2.51 -20.20 -1.42
CA ALA A 252 1.09 -20.20 -1.18
C ALA A 252 0.79 -20.63 0.26
N HIS A 253 0.59 -19.66 1.16
CA HIS A 253 0.17 -19.89 2.54
C HIS A 253 -1.33 -20.14 2.64
N ILE A 254 -2.11 -19.37 1.88
CA ILE A 254 -3.55 -19.52 1.65
C ILE A 254 -3.76 -19.77 0.15
N GLU A 255 -4.65 -20.66 -0.17
CA GLU A 255 -5.05 -20.94 -1.55
C GLU A 255 -6.37 -20.24 -1.83
N TYR A 256 -6.38 -19.39 -2.86
CA TYR A 256 -7.60 -18.70 -3.31
C TYR A 256 -8.14 -19.38 -4.57
N ARG A 257 -9.42 -19.72 -4.54
CA ARG A 257 -10.12 -20.35 -5.67
C ARG A 257 -11.41 -19.61 -6.01
N PRO A 258 -11.76 -19.47 -7.30
CA PRO A 258 -13.09 -18.98 -7.64
C PRO A 258 -14.15 -19.90 -7.04
N ALA A 259 -15.19 -19.32 -6.45
CA ALA A 259 -16.36 -20.06 -6.05
C ALA A 259 -17.00 -20.61 -7.34
N GLN A 260 -17.23 -21.92 -7.40
CA GLN A 260 -18.05 -22.49 -8.48
C GLN A 260 -19.48 -22.00 -8.25
N ASP A 261 -20.08 -21.37 -9.26
CA ASP A 261 -21.52 -21.16 -9.28
C ASP A 261 -22.18 -22.53 -9.19
N THR A 262 -22.64 -22.88 -8.01
CA THR A 262 -23.59 -23.97 -7.85
C THR A 262 -24.85 -23.49 -8.57
N GLN A 263 -25.00 -23.84 -9.85
CA GLN A 263 -26.31 -23.78 -10.50
C GLN A 263 -27.30 -24.49 -9.58
N PRO A 264 -28.40 -23.84 -9.16
CA PRO A 264 -29.46 -24.57 -8.49
C PRO A 264 -29.90 -25.68 -9.45
N ALA A 265 -29.79 -26.92 -8.98
CA ALA A 265 -30.32 -28.06 -9.71
C ALA A 265 -31.75 -27.71 -10.11
N ALA A 266 -32.00 -27.62 -11.42
CA ALA A 266 -33.34 -27.50 -11.98
C ALA A 266 -34.16 -28.71 -11.47
N GLN A 267 -35.13 -28.42 -10.60
CA GLN A 267 -36.20 -29.32 -10.25
C GLN A 267 -37.38 -29.07 -11.19
#